data_6e82b5d9a221db0d361a48bbb2b7b280
#
_entry.id   6e82b5d9a221db0d361a48bbb2b7b280
#
_cell.length_a   1.000
_cell.length_b   1.000
_cell.length_c   1.000
_cell.angle_alpha   90.00
_cell.angle_beta   90.00
_cell.angle_gamma   90.00
#
_symmetry.space_group_name_H-M   'P 1'
#
loop_
_entity.id
_entity.type
_entity.pdbx_description
1 polymer ?
#
loop_
_entity_poly.entity_id
_entity_poly.type
_entity_poly.pdbx_seq_one_letter_code
_entity_poly.pdbx_strand_id
1 'polypeptide(L)'
;MRWNTVLFDLDGTLTESGPGIMKAAQYALRAYGIEKPWQSLSLFVGPPLSETFASFVPAEDIPAIVEKFREYYRTDGWLDNAPYPGVPEMLQGLRDAGCKLYVATSKPEAMAVRVLEHFGLSGYFEAVCGAPEDDPEAGKKVNVVKAALRSARCTEPGRTVMVGDRRHDVQGAGLAGLETVSVLYGYGSREELETAGAAAIAATPEEVKKLILSSI
;
A
#
# COMPACT_ATOMS: atom_id res chain seq x y z
N MET A 1 -15.69 18.06 8.63
CA MET A 1 -14.86 17.05 7.96
C MET A 1 -13.77 17.77 7.16
N ARG A 2 -12.52 17.54 7.51
CA ARG A 2 -11.35 18.19 6.87
C ARG A 2 -11.13 17.61 5.46
N TRP A 3 -11.14 16.29 5.33
CA TRP A 3 -10.92 15.59 4.07
C TRP A 3 -12.21 14.87 3.61
N ASN A 4 -12.52 14.97 2.33
CA ASN A 4 -13.66 14.29 1.71
C ASN A 4 -13.24 13.30 0.60
N THR A 5 -11.95 13.26 0.28
CA THR A 5 -11.35 12.30 -0.65
C THR A 5 -10.21 11.58 0.08
N VAL A 6 -10.23 10.26 0.06
CA VAL A 6 -9.27 9.43 0.79
C VAL A 6 -8.62 8.44 -0.17
N LEU A 7 -7.30 8.50 -0.25
CA LEU A 7 -6.49 7.55 -0.99
C LEU A 7 -5.92 6.53 0.00
N PHE A 8 -6.08 5.26 -0.25
CA PHE A 8 -5.56 4.17 0.59
C PHE A 8 -4.43 3.43 -0.11
N ASP A 9 -3.35 3.14 0.59
CA ASP A 9 -2.51 2.02 0.21
C ASP A 9 -3.24 0.69 0.48
N LEU A 10 -2.73 -0.41 -0.09
CA LEU A 10 -3.33 -1.73 0.03
C LEU A 10 -2.56 -2.59 1.04
N ASP A 11 -1.31 -2.92 0.71
CA ASP A 11 -0.48 -3.87 1.46
C ASP A 11 0.03 -3.23 2.77
N GLY A 12 -0.38 -3.75 3.92
CA GLY A 12 -0.06 -3.16 5.24
C GLY A 12 -1.03 -2.08 5.72
N THR A 13 -1.99 -1.68 4.88
CA THR A 13 -2.97 -0.64 5.20
C THR A 13 -4.41 -1.17 5.18
N LEU A 14 -4.85 -1.75 4.09
CA LEU A 14 -6.16 -2.40 3.99
C LEU A 14 -6.07 -3.89 4.29
N THR A 15 -4.97 -4.53 3.88
CA THR A 15 -4.79 -5.97 4.06
C THR A 15 -3.41 -6.31 4.64
N GLU A 16 -3.37 -7.38 5.45
CA GLU A 16 -2.16 -7.98 6.00
C GLU A 16 -1.56 -8.98 5.00
N SER A 17 -0.97 -8.47 3.93
CA SER A 17 -0.40 -9.26 2.83
C SER A 17 1.05 -9.69 3.06
N GLY A 18 1.66 -9.25 4.15
CA GLY A 18 3.07 -9.49 4.44
C GLY A 18 3.47 -10.96 4.46
N PRO A 19 2.73 -11.88 5.09
CA PRO A 19 3.07 -13.30 5.07
C PRO A 19 3.28 -13.82 3.65
N GLY A 20 2.36 -13.54 2.74
CA GLY A 20 2.46 -13.96 1.34
C GLY A 20 3.61 -13.31 0.58
N ILE A 21 3.82 -12.00 0.77
CA ILE A 21 4.94 -11.25 0.16
C ILE A 21 6.29 -11.77 0.67
N MET A 22 6.43 -11.95 1.98
CA MET A 22 7.67 -12.41 2.60
C MET A 22 8.03 -13.85 2.22
N LYS A 23 7.02 -14.75 2.10
CA LYS A 23 7.23 -16.12 1.61
C LYS A 23 7.61 -16.14 0.13
N ALA A 24 7.00 -15.29 -0.70
CA ALA A 24 7.39 -15.13 -2.11
C ALA A 24 8.83 -14.60 -2.25
N ALA A 25 9.23 -13.65 -1.41
CA ALA A 25 10.59 -13.16 -1.36
C ALA A 25 11.57 -14.26 -0.92
N GLN A 26 11.22 -15.06 0.09
CA GLN A 26 12.02 -16.22 0.50
C GLN A 26 12.19 -17.23 -0.64
N TYR A 27 11.10 -17.56 -1.34
CA TYR A 27 11.14 -18.47 -2.49
C TYR A 27 12.10 -17.97 -3.57
N ALA A 28 12.02 -16.68 -3.90
CA ALA A 28 12.89 -16.06 -4.89
C ALA A 28 14.37 -16.06 -4.46
N LEU A 29 14.66 -15.67 -3.21
CA LEU A 29 16.01 -15.63 -2.66
C LEU A 29 16.66 -17.03 -2.61
N ARG A 30 15.90 -18.07 -2.30
CA ARG A 30 16.38 -19.46 -2.31
C ARG A 30 16.86 -19.91 -3.69
N ALA A 31 16.23 -19.46 -4.76
CA ALA A 31 16.68 -19.76 -6.12
C ALA A 31 18.08 -19.19 -6.43
N TYR A 32 18.53 -18.21 -5.64
CA TYR A 32 19.87 -17.60 -5.70
C TYR A 32 20.81 -18.07 -4.58
N GLY A 33 20.45 -19.15 -3.87
CA GLY A 33 21.25 -19.70 -2.76
C GLY A 33 21.24 -18.84 -1.50
N ILE A 34 20.34 -17.88 -1.37
CA ILE A 34 20.22 -16.98 -0.21
C ILE A 34 19.16 -17.52 0.74
N GLU A 35 19.59 -18.09 1.85
CA GLU A 35 18.70 -18.62 2.89
C GLU A 35 18.40 -17.55 3.94
N LYS A 36 17.13 -17.14 4.04
CA LYS A 36 16.60 -16.23 5.05
C LYS A 36 15.26 -16.75 5.56
N PRO A 37 14.97 -16.70 6.87
CA PRO A 37 13.63 -16.97 7.37
C PRO A 37 12.67 -15.87 6.85
N TRP A 38 11.49 -16.26 6.35
CA TRP A 38 10.56 -15.31 5.75
C TRP A 38 10.15 -14.18 6.71
N GLN A 39 10.07 -14.47 8.02
CA GLN A 39 9.74 -13.46 9.06
C GLN A 39 10.74 -12.30 9.12
N SER A 40 11.96 -12.47 8.60
CA SER A 40 12.98 -11.40 8.54
C SER A 40 12.90 -10.54 7.27
N LEU A 41 11.94 -10.80 6.39
CA LEU A 41 11.84 -10.19 5.07
C LEU A 41 10.75 -9.10 4.98
N SER A 42 10.38 -8.48 6.10
CA SER A 42 9.37 -7.41 6.15
C SER A 42 9.72 -6.19 5.28
N LEU A 43 11.01 -5.99 4.97
CA LEU A 43 11.46 -4.94 4.06
C LEU A 43 10.90 -5.07 2.63
N PHE A 44 10.38 -6.25 2.24
CA PHE A 44 9.75 -6.45 0.94
C PHE A 44 8.29 -5.95 0.89
N VAL A 45 7.69 -5.62 2.04
CA VAL A 45 6.31 -5.13 2.07
C VAL A 45 6.30 -3.62 1.90
N GLY A 46 5.70 -3.15 0.81
CA GLY A 46 5.52 -1.74 0.46
C GLY A 46 6.45 -1.21 -0.64
N PRO A 47 7.79 -1.34 -0.53
CA PRO A 47 8.69 -0.84 -1.57
C PRO A 47 8.59 -1.63 -2.88
N PRO A 48 9.01 -1.02 -4.02
CA PRO A 48 9.18 -1.75 -5.28
C PRO A 48 10.15 -2.92 -5.12
N LEU A 49 9.78 -4.09 -5.65
CA LEU A 49 10.58 -5.32 -5.53
C LEU A 49 12.01 -5.16 -6.07
N SER A 50 12.16 -4.44 -7.20
CA SER A 50 13.46 -4.20 -7.81
C SER A 50 14.41 -3.44 -6.89
N GLU A 51 13.91 -2.45 -6.16
CA GLU A 51 14.73 -1.68 -5.20
C GLU A 51 15.14 -2.56 -4.01
N THR A 52 14.23 -3.40 -3.52
CA THR A 52 14.50 -4.28 -2.38
C THR A 52 15.47 -5.39 -2.75
N PHE A 53 15.26 -6.07 -3.90
CA PHE A 53 16.17 -7.12 -4.36
C PHE A 53 17.57 -6.63 -4.69
N ALA A 54 17.75 -5.35 -5.06
CA ALA A 54 19.08 -4.77 -5.28
C ALA A 54 20.03 -4.85 -4.06
N SER A 55 19.47 -5.07 -2.86
CA SER A 55 20.26 -5.32 -1.64
C SER A 55 20.75 -6.76 -1.51
N PHE A 56 20.34 -7.68 -2.39
CA PHE A 56 20.61 -9.11 -2.29
C PHE A 56 21.32 -9.69 -3.50
N VAL A 57 21.05 -9.15 -4.70
CA VAL A 57 21.58 -9.66 -5.97
C VAL A 57 22.14 -8.52 -6.84
N PRO A 58 23.06 -8.80 -7.78
CA PRO A 58 23.53 -7.85 -8.78
C PRO A 58 22.40 -7.32 -9.66
N ALA A 59 22.60 -6.14 -10.26
CA ALA A 59 21.58 -5.46 -11.06
C ALA A 59 21.07 -6.29 -12.25
N GLU A 60 21.94 -7.06 -12.86
CA GLU A 60 21.61 -7.96 -13.98
C GLU A 60 20.64 -9.07 -13.60
N ASP A 61 20.62 -9.50 -12.33
CA ASP A 61 19.74 -10.57 -11.83
C ASP A 61 18.36 -10.08 -11.36
N ILE A 62 18.19 -8.75 -11.19
CA ILE A 62 16.95 -8.19 -10.65
C ILE A 62 15.71 -8.60 -11.46
N PRO A 63 15.69 -8.53 -12.81
CA PRO A 63 14.50 -8.95 -13.56
C PRO A 63 14.13 -10.42 -13.31
N ALA A 64 15.13 -11.30 -13.25
CA ALA A 64 14.91 -12.73 -13.09
C ALA A 64 14.44 -13.10 -11.69
N ILE A 65 15.01 -12.49 -10.63
CA ILE A 65 14.59 -12.76 -9.24
C ILE A 65 13.19 -12.18 -8.97
N VAL A 66 12.85 -11.03 -9.56
CA VAL A 66 11.49 -10.47 -9.49
C VAL A 66 10.47 -11.40 -10.14
N GLU A 67 10.81 -12.03 -11.29
CA GLU A 67 9.90 -13.00 -11.90
C GLU A 67 9.78 -14.29 -11.04
N LYS A 68 10.86 -14.74 -10.38
CA LYS A 68 10.79 -15.81 -9.39
C LYS A 68 9.87 -15.48 -8.21
N PHE A 69 9.90 -14.24 -7.72
CA PHE A 69 8.95 -13.76 -6.72
C PHE A 69 7.51 -13.85 -7.24
N ARG A 70 7.26 -13.35 -8.46
CA ARG A 70 5.94 -13.34 -9.08
C ARG A 70 5.38 -14.73 -9.33
N GLU A 71 6.24 -15.70 -9.66
CA GLU A 71 5.88 -17.12 -9.85
C GLU A 71 5.15 -17.68 -8.62
N TYR A 72 5.72 -17.51 -7.43
CA TYR A 72 5.10 -17.94 -6.17
C TYR A 72 3.90 -17.05 -5.78
N TYR A 73 4.08 -15.73 -5.91
CA TYR A 73 3.08 -14.78 -5.43
C TYR A 73 1.75 -14.88 -6.20
N ARG A 74 1.79 -15.11 -7.52
CA ARG A 74 0.60 -15.23 -8.37
C ARG A 74 -0.21 -16.50 -8.12
N THR A 75 0.41 -17.55 -7.61
CA THR A 75 -0.26 -18.83 -7.30
C THR A 75 -0.73 -18.90 -5.85
N ASP A 76 0.20 -18.85 -4.91
CA ASP A 76 -0.05 -19.12 -3.49
C ASP A 76 0.05 -17.86 -2.61
N GLY A 77 1.06 -17.02 -2.87
CA GLY A 77 1.41 -15.92 -1.95
C GLY A 77 0.31 -14.88 -1.79
N TRP A 78 -0.44 -14.56 -2.82
CA TRP A 78 -1.49 -13.55 -2.74
C TRP A 78 -2.70 -13.97 -1.89
N LEU A 79 -2.88 -15.28 -1.68
CA LEU A 79 -3.93 -15.87 -0.82
C LEU A 79 -3.54 -15.85 0.67
N ASP A 80 -2.24 -15.79 0.97
CA ASP A 80 -1.75 -15.65 2.35
C ASP A 80 -1.85 -14.18 2.80
N ASN A 81 -3.08 -13.73 2.89
CA ASN A 81 -3.47 -12.34 3.04
C ASN A 81 -4.87 -12.28 3.70
N ALA A 82 -5.18 -11.21 4.40
CA ALA A 82 -6.50 -10.95 4.97
C ALA A 82 -6.72 -9.44 5.16
N PRO A 83 -7.97 -8.92 5.09
CA PRO A 83 -8.26 -7.57 5.54
C PRO A 83 -7.91 -7.40 7.02
N TYR A 84 -7.32 -6.27 7.39
CA TYR A 84 -7.16 -5.97 8.82
C TYR A 84 -8.52 -5.86 9.51
N PRO A 85 -8.65 -6.35 10.77
CA PRO A 85 -9.88 -6.23 11.54
C PRO A 85 -10.33 -4.77 11.65
N GLY A 86 -11.60 -4.49 11.31
CA GLY A 86 -12.17 -3.14 11.34
C GLY A 86 -12.03 -2.34 10.04
N VAL A 87 -11.31 -2.84 9.04
CA VAL A 87 -11.17 -2.15 7.73
C VAL A 87 -12.51 -2.06 6.99
N PRO A 88 -13.32 -3.12 6.85
CA PRO A 88 -14.62 -3.00 6.20
C PRO A 88 -15.53 -1.96 6.87
N GLU A 89 -15.58 -1.93 8.19
CA GLU A 89 -16.38 -0.99 8.99
C GLU A 89 -15.87 0.45 8.86
N MET A 90 -14.55 0.64 8.79
CA MET A 90 -13.94 1.94 8.52
C MET A 90 -14.34 2.45 7.13
N LEU A 91 -14.19 1.63 6.09
CA LEU A 91 -14.52 2.00 4.72
C LEU A 91 -16.01 2.33 4.57
N GLN A 92 -16.89 1.50 5.14
CA GLN A 92 -18.32 1.75 5.14
C GLN A 92 -18.66 3.08 5.83
N GLY A 93 -18.12 3.31 7.02
CA GLY A 93 -18.38 4.54 7.76
C GLY A 93 -17.87 5.81 7.06
N LEU A 94 -16.74 5.74 6.35
CA LEU A 94 -16.26 6.85 5.54
C LEU A 94 -17.18 7.13 4.34
N ARG A 95 -17.68 6.09 3.67
CA ARG A 95 -18.65 6.23 2.57
C ARG A 95 -19.98 6.80 3.03
N ASP A 96 -20.49 6.32 4.16
CA ASP A 96 -21.76 6.81 4.75
C ASP A 96 -21.66 8.30 5.12
N ALA A 97 -20.45 8.76 5.48
CA ALA A 97 -20.16 10.17 5.72
C ALA A 97 -19.92 10.99 4.42
N GLY A 98 -20.04 10.38 3.24
CA GLY A 98 -19.89 11.03 1.95
C GLY A 98 -18.46 11.17 1.44
N CYS A 99 -17.48 10.45 2.02
CA CYS A 99 -16.13 10.42 1.47
C CYS A 99 -16.06 9.61 0.18
N LYS A 100 -15.23 10.08 -0.76
CA LYS A 100 -14.85 9.31 -1.95
C LYS A 100 -13.55 8.57 -1.67
N LEU A 101 -13.55 7.27 -1.89
CA LEU A 101 -12.42 6.41 -1.56
C LEU A 101 -11.75 5.90 -2.84
N TYR A 102 -10.43 5.89 -2.83
CA TYR A 102 -9.58 5.42 -3.94
C TYR A 102 -8.46 4.55 -3.38
N VAL A 103 -7.96 3.62 -4.18
CA VAL A 103 -6.71 2.91 -3.87
C VAL A 103 -5.57 3.53 -4.65
N ALA A 104 -4.43 3.76 -3.98
CA ALA A 104 -3.18 4.25 -4.56
C ALA A 104 -2.02 3.38 -4.05
N THR A 105 -1.70 2.30 -4.76
CA THR A 105 -0.76 1.28 -4.31
C THR A 105 0.38 1.03 -5.29
N SER A 106 1.57 0.73 -4.77
CA SER A 106 2.71 0.28 -5.59
C SER A 106 2.58 -1.18 -6.06
N LYS A 107 1.55 -1.89 -5.59
CA LYS A 107 1.20 -3.23 -6.11
C LYS A 107 0.73 -3.13 -7.56
N PRO A 108 1.06 -4.11 -8.45
CA PRO A 108 0.49 -4.17 -9.79
C PRO A 108 -1.03 -4.08 -9.78
N GLU A 109 -1.61 -3.19 -10.61
CA GLU A 109 -3.03 -2.85 -10.57
C GLU A 109 -3.94 -4.06 -10.72
N ALA A 110 -3.64 -4.96 -11.66
CA ALA A 110 -4.42 -6.18 -11.86
C ALA A 110 -4.44 -7.07 -10.60
N MET A 111 -3.31 -7.12 -9.88
CA MET A 111 -3.23 -7.89 -8.63
C MET A 111 -3.94 -7.17 -7.47
N ALA A 112 -3.88 -5.84 -7.41
CA ALA A 112 -4.63 -5.06 -6.42
C ALA A 112 -6.14 -5.25 -6.58
N VAL A 113 -6.64 -5.17 -7.81
CA VAL A 113 -8.06 -5.43 -8.14
C VAL A 113 -8.46 -6.84 -7.70
N ARG A 114 -7.65 -7.86 -8.06
CA ARG A 114 -7.90 -9.26 -7.70
C ARG A 114 -8.01 -9.47 -6.18
N VAL A 115 -7.12 -8.84 -5.40
CA VAL A 115 -7.14 -8.90 -3.92
C VAL A 115 -8.41 -8.25 -3.37
N LEU A 116 -8.75 -7.05 -3.84
CA LEU A 116 -9.93 -6.32 -3.39
C LEU A 116 -11.22 -7.07 -3.72
N GLU A 117 -11.33 -7.67 -4.89
CA GLU A 117 -12.48 -8.51 -5.29
C GLU A 117 -12.60 -9.74 -4.41
N HIS A 118 -11.49 -10.45 -4.16
CA HIS A 118 -11.46 -11.65 -3.34
C HIS A 118 -11.99 -11.40 -1.93
N PHE A 119 -11.65 -10.26 -1.34
CA PHE A 119 -12.09 -9.90 0.02
C PHE A 119 -13.39 -9.07 0.05
N GLY A 120 -14.05 -8.86 -1.08
CA GLY A 120 -15.30 -8.09 -1.15
C GLY A 120 -15.13 -6.60 -0.87
N LEU A 121 -13.92 -6.06 -1.04
CA LEU A 121 -13.61 -4.65 -0.76
C LEU A 121 -13.76 -3.74 -1.98
N SER A 122 -13.84 -4.27 -3.20
CA SER A 122 -13.88 -3.49 -4.45
C SER A 122 -14.99 -2.45 -4.47
N GLY A 123 -16.17 -2.80 -3.94
CA GLY A 123 -17.36 -1.94 -3.94
C GLY A 123 -17.24 -0.66 -3.11
N TYR A 124 -16.19 -0.52 -2.30
CA TYR A 124 -15.96 0.70 -1.51
C TYR A 124 -15.26 1.80 -2.30
N PHE A 125 -14.53 1.46 -3.38
CA PHE A 125 -13.64 2.38 -4.06
C PHE A 125 -14.20 2.85 -5.40
N GLU A 126 -14.01 4.15 -5.69
CA GLU A 126 -14.35 4.75 -6.97
C GLU A 126 -13.38 4.32 -8.08
N ALA A 127 -12.09 4.10 -7.72
CA ALA A 127 -11.09 3.55 -8.60
C ALA A 127 -9.91 2.94 -7.83
N VAL A 128 -9.23 2.00 -8.48
CA VAL A 128 -7.98 1.41 -8.04
C VAL A 128 -6.87 1.90 -8.97
N CYS A 129 -5.85 2.51 -8.41
CA CYS A 129 -4.66 2.98 -9.12
C CYS A 129 -3.45 2.22 -8.59
N GLY A 130 -3.00 1.26 -9.34
CA GLY A 130 -1.85 0.43 -9.05
C GLY A 130 -0.66 0.72 -9.96
N ALA A 131 0.47 0.05 -9.70
CA ALA A 131 1.61 0.09 -10.58
C ALA A 131 1.29 -0.57 -11.93
N PRO A 132 1.72 0.00 -13.07
CA PRO A 132 1.80 -0.75 -14.31
C PRO A 132 2.78 -1.93 -14.16
N GLU A 133 2.48 -3.07 -14.80
CA GLU A 133 3.26 -4.29 -14.59
C GLU A 133 4.71 -4.17 -15.10
N ASP A 134 4.91 -3.39 -16.17
CA ASP A 134 6.19 -3.28 -16.89
C ASP A 134 6.90 -1.93 -16.70
N ASP A 135 6.43 -1.07 -15.80
CA ASP A 135 7.03 0.23 -15.52
C ASP A 135 7.26 0.44 -14.01
N PRO A 136 8.45 0.05 -13.50
CA PRO A 136 8.80 0.25 -12.09
C PRO A 136 8.79 1.72 -11.66
N GLU A 137 9.11 2.65 -12.55
CA GLU A 137 9.11 4.09 -12.25
C GLU A 137 7.69 4.60 -12.03
N ALA A 138 6.74 4.21 -12.90
CA ALA A 138 5.33 4.53 -12.73
C ALA A 138 4.73 3.89 -11.45
N GLY A 139 5.31 2.80 -10.96
CA GLY A 139 4.93 2.12 -9.71
C GLY A 139 5.41 2.83 -8.43
N LYS A 140 6.27 3.85 -8.51
CA LYS A 140 6.66 4.63 -7.34
C LYS A 140 5.45 5.31 -6.70
N LYS A 141 5.41 5.37 -5.36
CA LYS A 141 4.24 5.87 -4.62
C LYS A 141 3.75 7.23 -5.10
N VAL A 142 4.64 8.19 -5.37
CA VAL A 142 4.25 9.51 -5.88
C VAL A 142 3.48 9.44 -7.19
N ASN A 143 3.82 8.51 -8.08
CA ASN A 143 3.21 8.39 -9.39
C ASN A 143 1.83 7.72 -9.31
N VAL A 144 1.66 6.70 -8.48
CA VAL A 144 0.35 6.07 -8.23
C VAL A 144 -0.59 7.02 -7.47
N VAL A 145 -0.08 7.82 -6.52
CA VAL A 145 -0.85 8.88 -5.87
C VAL A 145 -1.32 9.93 -6.89
N LYS A 146 -0.44 10.39 -7.78
CA LYS A 146 -0.81 11.31 -8.86
C LYS A 146 -1.84 10.70 -9.82
N ALA A 147 -1.75 9.40 -10.10
CA ALA A 147 -2.75 8.69 -10.91
C ALA A 147 -4.12 8.68 -10.20
N ALA A 148 -4.15 8.39 -8.90
CA ALA A 148 -5.37 8.42 -8.10
C ALA A 148 -5.99 9.83 -8.03
N LEU A 149 -5.18 10.89 -7.89
CA LEU A 149 -5.66 12.28 -7.95
C LEU A 149 -6.27 12.63 -9.31
N ARG A 150 -5.69 12.18 -10.42
CA ARG A 150 -6.27 12.34 -11.77
C ARG A 150 -7.59 11.60 -11.88
N SER A 151 -7.67 10.35 -11.42
CA SER A 151 -8.90 9.54 -11.41
C SER A 151 -10.00 10.20 -10.58
N ALA A 152 -9.64 10.76 -9.43
CA ALA A 152 -10.54 11.52 -8.57
C ALA A 152 -10.96 12.87 -9.15
N ARG A 153 -10.37 13.31 -10.26
CA ARG A 153 -10.50 14.69 -10.79
C ARG A 153 -10.30 15.72 -9.69
N CYS A 154 -9.28 15.52 -8.87
CA CYS A 154 -9.02 16.30 -7.67
C CYS A 154 -8.63 17.74 -8.06
N THR A 155 -9.46 18.70 -7.68
CA THR A 155 -9.20 20.15 -7.82
C THR A 155 -8.74 20.78 -6.52
N GLU A 156 -8.94 20.11 -5.39
CA GLU A 156 -8.65 20.60 -4.04
C GLU A 156 -7.78 19.59 -3.26
N PRO A 157 -6.44 19.60 -3.47
CA PRO A 157 -5.55 18.69 -2.74
C PRO A 157 -5.67 18.81 -1.21
N GLY A 158 -5.93 20.00 -0.68
CA GLY A 158 -6.13 20.23 0.75
C GLY A 158 -7.34 19.49 1.37
N ARG A 159 -8.24 18.95 0.54
CA ARG A 159 -9.37 18.10 0.96
C ARG A 159 -9.16 16.63 0.66
N THR A 160 -7.95 16.26 0.24
CA THR A 160 -7.56 14.87 -0.03
C THR A 160 -6.50 14.46 0.97
N VAL A 161 -6.57 13.22 1.44
CA VAL A 161 -5.59 12.63 2.36
C VAL A 161 -5.16 11.26 1.86
N MET A 162 -3.89 10.92 2.08
CA MET A 162 -3.37 9.57 1.92
C MET A 162 -3.47 8.82 3.25
N VAL A 163 -3.80 7.54 3.19
CA VAL A 163 -3.71 6.61 4.32
C VAL A 163 -2.73 5.51 3.94
N GLY A 164 -1.69 5.31 4.74
CA GLY A 164 -0.64 4.32 4.45
C GLY A 164 0.15 3.96 5.69
N ASP A 165 0.94 2.89 5.62
CA ASP A 165 1.67 2.34 6.77
C ASP A 165 3.19 2.52 6.69
N ARG A 166 3.73 3.05 5.56
CA ARG A 166 5.17 3.20 5.36
C ARG A 166 5.58 4.63 5.04
N ARG A 167 6.87 4.93 5.29
CA ARG A 167 7.48 6.21 4.88
C ARG A 167 7.25 6.55 3.40
N HIS A 168 7.16 5.54 2.54
CA HIS A 168 6.94 5.73 1.10
C HIS A 168 5.58 6.38 0.82
N ASP A 169 4.55 6.04 1.61
CA ASP A 169 3.22 6.66 1.53
C ASP A 169 3.31 8.15 1.90
N VAL A 170 3.96 8.43 3.04
CA VAL A 170 4.11 9.81 3.53
C VAL A 170 4.89 10.67 2.53
N GLN A 171 6.05 10.16 2.07
CA GLN A 171 6.90 10.89 1.13
C GLN A 171 6.23 11.05 -0.24
N GLY A 172 5.62 9.97 -0.78
CA GLY A 172 4.93 10.00 -2.07
C GLY A 172 3.72 10.92 -2.07
N ALA A 173 2.92 10.92 -1.00
CA ALA A 173 1.82 11.84 -0.80
C ALA A 173 2.30 13.28 -0.66
N GLY A 174 3.33 13.54 0.14
CA GLY A 174 3.93 14.86 0.32
C GLY A 174 4.45 15.46 -0.99
N LEU A 175 5.12 14.66 -1.84
CA LEU A 175 5.55 15.08 -3.20
C LEU A 175 4.37 15.36 -4.15
N ALA A 176 3.20 14.86 -3.85
CA ALA A 176 1.95 15.13 -4.56
C ALA A 176 1.11 16.26 -3.90
N GLY A 177 1.61 16.87 -2.83
CA GLY A 177 0.95 17.95 -2.11
C GLY A 177 -0.15 17.50 -1.14
N LEU A 178 -0.13 16.24 -0.71
CA LEU A 178 -1.10 15.67 0.22
C LEU A 178 -0.50 15.49 1.61
N GLU A 179 -1.36 15.53 2.62
CA GLU A 179 -1.06 15.03 3.95
C GLU A 179 -1.30 13.52 4.03
N THR A 180 -0.68 12.88 5.05
CA THR A 180 -0.86 11.45 5.29
C THR A 180 -1.32 11.19 6.73
N VAL A 181 -2.38 10.40 6.88
CA VAL A 181 -2.72 9.70 8.11
C VAL A 181 -2.05 8.33 8.04
N SER A 182 -1.04 8.12 8.87
CA SER A 182 -0.31 6.85 8.88
C SER A 182 -0.89 5.86 9.89
N VAL A 183 -0.72 4.57 9.63
CA VAL A 183 -1.27 3.50 10.47
C VAL A 183 -0.16 2.66 11.12
N LEU A 184 -0.35 2.25 12.38
CA LEU A 184 0.60 1.46 13.17
C LEU A 184 0.32 -0.05 13.16
N TYR A 185 -0.80 -0.46 12.63
CA TYR A 185 -1.14 -1.88 12.52
C TYR A 185 -0.53 -2.54 11.28
N GLY A 186 0.13 -1.74 10.42
CA GLY A 186 0.91 -2.21 9.27
C GLY A 186 2.37 -2.51 9.63
N TYR A 187 3.30 -2.28 8.69
CA TYR A 187 4.70 -2.67 8.78
C TYR A 187 5.65 -1.53 9.17
N GLY A 188 5.22 -0.27 9.12
CA GLY A 188 6.01 0.88 9.52
C GLY A 188 6.06 1.08 11.04
N SER A 189 7.22 1.45 11.57
CA SER A 189 7.34 1.85 12.96
C SER A 189 6.86 3.29 13.16
N ARG A 190 6.47 3.63 14.40
CA ARG A 190 6.12 5.01 14.77
C ARG A 190 7.23 5.99 14.41
N GLU A 191 8.48 5.64 14.73
CA GLU A 191 9.66 6.46 14.43
C GLU A 191 9.83 6.69 12.92
N GLU A 192 9.64 5.64 12.09
CA GLU A 192 9.65 5.75 10.63
C GLU A 192 8.63 6.76 10.13
N LEU A 193 7.40 6.67 10.63
CA LEU A 193 6.27 7.48 10.18
C LEU A 193 6.39 8.95 10.65
N GLU A 194 6.79 9.18 11.90
CA GLU A 194 7.03 10.50 12.46
C GLU A 194 8.20 11.19 11.74
N THR A 195 9.31 10.49 11.51
CA THR A 195 10.47 11.00 10.77
C THR A 195 10.13 11.33 9.32
N ALA A 196 9.24 10.56 8.70
CA ALA A 196 8.76 10.83 7.34
C ALA A 196 7.82 12.04 7.26
N GLY A 197 7.28 12.53 8.39
CA GLY A 197 6.40 13.71 8.45
C GLY A 197 4.91 13.37 8.31
N ALA A 198 4.45 12.24 8.82
CA ALA A 198 3.03 11.90 8.87
C ALA A 198 2.25 12.99 9.63
N ALA A 199 1.14 13.47 9.06
CA ALA A 199 0.31 14.52 9.66
C ALA A 199 -0.47 14.03 10.90
N ALA A 200 -0.80 12.73 10.92
CA ALA A 200 -1.40 12.06 12.05
C ALA A 200 -1.06 10.57 12.01
N ILE A 201 -1.14 9.90 13.16
CA ILE A 201 -0.87 8.48 13.29
C ILE A 201 -2.05 7.82 14.03
N ALA A 202 -2.58 6.75 13.46
CA ALA A 202 -3.68 5.94 13.99
C ALA A 202 -3.20 4.53 14.37
N ALA A 203 -3.64 4.01 15.50
CA ALA A 203 -3.34 2.64 15.92
C ALA A 203 -4.35 1.61 15.40
N THR A 204 -5.55 2.05 14.98
CA THR A 204 -6.64 1.19 14.53
C THR A 204 -7.38 1.80 13.34
N PRO A 205 -8.09 0.99 12.52
CA PRO A 205 -8.95 1.52 11.46
C PRO A 205 -10.05 2.47 11.98
N GLU A 206 -10.58 2.23 13.17
CA GLU A 206 -11.57 3.13 13.78
C GLU A 206 -10.97 4.50 14.10
N GLU A 207 -9.70 4.56 14.52
CA GLU A 207 -9.00 5.84 14.73
C GLU A 207 -8.74 6.57 13.39
N VAL A 208 -8.41 5.84 12.31
CA VAL A 208 -8.32 6.44 10.96
C VAL A 208 -9.63 7.13 10.59
N LYS A 209 -10.77 6.43 10.75
CA LYS A 209 -12.09 6.99 10.48
C LYS A 209 -12.35 8.25 11.32
N LYS A 210 -12.06 8.20 12.62
CA LYS A 210 -12.23 9.37 13.50
C LYS A 210 -11.40 10.56 13.07
N LEU A 211 -10.12 10.36 12.75
CA LEU A 211 -9.22 11.43 12.29
C LEU A 211 -9.70 12.07 11.00
N ILE A 212 -10.18 11.28 10.04
CA ILE A 212 -10.67 11.77 8.74
C ILE A 212 -11.98 12.56 8.91
N LEU A 213 -12.90 12.06 9.75
CA LEU A 213 -14.23 12.67 9.94
C LEU A 213 -14.23 13.83 10.93
N SER A 214 -13.18 13.98 11.77
CA SER A 214 -13.10 15.10 12.71
C SER A 214 -13.15 16.43 11.95
N SER A 215 -13.92 17.36 12.46
CA SER A 215 -13.82 18.78 12.10
C SER A 215 -12.71 19.38 12.96
N ILE A 216 -11.77 20.06 12.37
CA ILE A 216 -10.84 20.92 13.09
C ILE A 216 -11.58 22.17 13.47
#